data_5c7a4b329c182ca257e37d58e76bbb16
#
_entry.id   5c7a4b329c182ca257e37d58e76bbb16
#
_cell.length_a   1.000
_cell.length_b   1.000
_cell.length_c   1.000
_cell.angle_alpha   90.00
_cell.angle_beta   90.00
_cell.angle_gamma   90.00
#
_symmetry.space_group_name_H-M   'P 1'
#
loop_
_entity.id
_entity.type
_entity.pdbx_description
1 polymer ?
#
loop_
_entity_poly.entity_id
_entity_poly.type
_entity_poly.pdbx_seq_one_letter_code
_entity_poly.pdbx_strand_id
1 'polypeptide(L)'
;MKVAITGSSKLALAIKIKLETLNNAKVRCIRVEDIIMNDTNCWIFNKDNSNHVDVLINNAHQNFEQTNILDIAHRAWKDDDTKHIINISSRASQPNISKGHMYASQKASLNHMSNNLTYNSDRKYKITTMNLGLLEHDLPSLPYDFVGQWISDMFNFYSKIEIPEITLQAFANYRDVQQQKEKLCQ
;
A
#
# COMPACT_ATOMS: atom_id res chain seq x y z
N MET A 1 11.93 6.18 12.83
CA MET A 1 11.47 5.81 11.47
C MET A 1 10.71 6.99 10.87
N LYS A 2 10.99 7.34 9.63
CA LYS A 2 10.30 8.39 8.88
C LYS A 2 9.48 7.74 7.75
N VAL A 3 8.21 8.08 7.64
CA VAL A 3 7.27 7.44 6.72
C VAL A 3 6.59 8.49 5.85
N ALA A 4 6.50 8.24 4.55
CA ALA A 4 5.61 8.96 3.65
C ALA A 4 4.42 8.06 3.26
N ILE A 5 3.22 8.63 3.26
CA ILE A 5 2.00 7.96 2.77
C ILE A 5 1.44 8.80 1.63
N THR A 6 1.21 8.20 0.46
CA THR A 6 0.57 8.91 -0.64
C THR A 6 -0.92 9.10 -0.37
N GLY A 7 -1.40 10.36 -0.52
CA GLY A 7 -2.78 10.77 -0.28
C GLY A 7 -3.14 10.94 1.20
N SER A 8 -4.39 11.32 1.44
CA SER A 8 -4.96 11.62 2.77
C SER A 8 -6.33 10.97 2.99
N SER A 9 -6.56 9.79 2.40
CA SER A 9 -7.80 9.02 2.58
C SER A 9 -7.98 8.60 4.05
N LYS A 10 -9.19 8.17 4.41
CA LYS A 10 -9.47 7.62 5.75
C LYS A 10 -8.51 6.48 6.12
N LEU A 11 -8.20 5.60 5.16
CA LEU A 11 -7.19 4.55 5.35
C LEU A 11 -5.80 5.13 5.64
N ALA A 12 -5.36 6.12 4.86
CA ALA A 12 -4.06 6.77 5.08
C ALA A 12 -3.97 7.40 6.47
N LEU A 13 -5.05 8.04 6.94
CA LEU A 13 -5.11 8.63 8.28
C LEU A 13 -5.08 7.56 9.39
N ALA A 14 -5.82 6.46 9.23
CA ALA A 14 -5.78 5.35 10.19
C ALA A 14 -4.38 4.74 10.30
N ILE A 15 -3.71 4.49 9.16
CA ILE A 15 -2.32 4.01 9.13
C ILE A 15 -1.39 5.02 9.83
N LYS A 16 -1.52 6.31 9.51
CA LYS A 16 -0.71 7.37 10.12
C LYS A 16 -0.83 7.37 11.64
N ILE A 17 -2.06 7.38 12.16
CA ILE A 17 -2.32 7.38 13.61
C ILE A 17 -1.64 6.19 14.29
N LYS A 18 -1.79 4.97 13.75
CA LYS A 18 -1.18 3.77 14.33
C LYS A 18 0.35 3.83 14.33
N LEU A 19 0.96 4.25 13.22
CA LEU A 19 2.41 4.36 13.13
C LEU A 19 2.98 5.44 14.06
N GLU A 20 2.31 6.56 14.22
CA GLU A 20 2.73 7.62 15.14
C GLU A 20 2.59 7.20 16.59
N THR A 21 1.49 6.51 16.97
CA THR A 21 1.21 6.11 18.35
C THR A 21 1.96 4.87 18.79
N LEU A 22 2.10 3.86 17.94
CA LEU A 22 2.65 2.55 18.32
C LEU A 22 4.12 2.37 17.94
N ASN A 23 4.58 3.03 16.88
CA ASN A 23 5.96 2.92 16.39
C ASN A 23 6.79 4.17 16.63
N ASN A 24 6.24 5.22 17.25
CA ASN A 24 6.87 6.53 17.38
C ASN A 24 7.45 7.04 16.03
N ALA A 25 6.74 6.78 14.95
CA ALA A 25 7.16 7.16 13.60
C ALA A 25 6.82 8.64 13.32
N LYS A 26 7.65 9.29 12.51
CA LYS A 26 7.31 10.61 11.93
C LYS A 26 6.64 10.38 10.58
N VAL A 27 5.32 10.55 10.51
CA VAL A 27 4.53 10.24 9.31
C VAL A 27 4.07 11.51 8.60
N ARG A 28 4.29 11.58 7.29
CA ARG A 28 3.82 12.66 6.42
C ARG A 28 2.95 12.12 5.29
N CYS A 29 1.81 12.75 5.08
CA CYS A 29 1.03 12.53 3.86
C CYS A 29 1.63 13.39 2.73
N ILE A 30 1.78 12.79 1.54
CA ILE A 30 2.33 13.44 0.34
C ILE A 30 1.35 13.28 -0.82
N ARG A 31 1.23 14.28 -1.66
CA ARG A 31 0.41 14.19 -2.86
C ARG A 31 1.12 13.34 -3.92
N VAL A 32 0.34 12.61 -4.70
CA VAL A 32 0.83 11.79 -5.82
C VAL A 32 1.59 12.67 -6.82
N GLU A 33 1.03 13.82 -7.15
CA GLU A 33 1.60 14.78 -8.10
C GLU A 33 2.99 15.25 -7.69
N ASP A 34 3.23 15.45 -6.38
CA ASP A 34 4.54 15.90 -5.88
C ASP A 34 5.63 14.84 -6.14
N ILE A 35 5.29 13.55 -6.15
CA ILE A 35 6.24 12.48 -6.50
C ILE A 35 6.43 12.42 -8.01
N ILE A 36 5.34 12.37 -8.76
CA ILE A 36 5.38 12.20 -10.22
C ILE A 36 6.13 13.35 -10.89
N MET A 37 5.87 14.60 -10.48
CA MET A 37 6.50 15.80 -11.06
C MET A 37 7.99 15.93 -10.73
N ASN A 38 8.43 15.42 -9.59
CA ASN A 38 9.82 15.56 -9.15
C ASN A 38 10.64 14.29 -9.41
N ASP A 39 9.99 13.18 -9.77
CA ASP A 39 10.65 11.89 -10.04
C ASP A 39 11.57 11.49 -8.87
N THR A 40 12.74 10.93 -9.15
CA THR A 40 13.76 10.55 -8.16
C THR A 40 14.32 11.75 -7.37
N ASN A 41 14.13 12.96 -7.86
CA ASN A 41 14.49 14.20 -7.16
C ASN A 41 13.48 14.62 -6.06
N CYS A 42 12.35 13.92 -5.94
CA CYS A 42 11.41 14.19 -4.85
C CYS A 42 12.14 14.09 -3.50
N TRP A 43 11.85 15.04 -2.63
CA TRP A 43 12.54 15.17 -1.33
C TRP A 43 12.47 13.92 -0.46
N ILE A 44 11.43 13.06 -0.63
CA ILE A 44 11.32 11.81 0.13
C ILE A 44 12.41 10.80 -0.21
N PHE A 45 12.99 10.87 -1.42
CA PHE A 45 14.02 9.96 -1.90
C PHE A 45 15.44 10.48 -1.68
N ASN A 46 15.60 11.80 -1.53
CA ASN A 46 16.91 12.43 -1.42
C ASN A 46 17.50 12.26 -0.03
N LYS A 47 18.55 11.46 0.11
CA LYS A 47 19.27 11.17 1.38
C LYS A 47 19.87 12.42 2.04
N ASP A 48 20.28 13.41 1.25
CA ASP A 48 20.87 14.65 1.75
C ASP A 48 19.80 15.58 2.35
N ASN A 49 18.52 15.31 2.07
CA ASN A 49 17.42 16.03 2.67
C ASN A 49 17.10 15.46 4.05
N SER A 50 17.12 16.32 5.07
CA SER A 50 16.76 15.94 6.45
C SER A 50 15.35 15.35 6.58
N ASN A 51 14.51 15.54 5.57
CA ASN A 51 13.15 15.01 5.51
C ASN A 51 12.99 13.71 4.69
N HIS A 52 14.08 13.14 4.14
CA HIS A 52 14.00 11.86 3.45
C HIS A 52 13.30 10.81 4.31
N VAL A 53 12.68 9.82 3.69
CA VAL A 53 11.92 8.80 4.41
C VAL A 53 12.59 7.43 4.33
N ASP A 54 12.27 6.59 5.32
CA ASP A 54 12.72 5.20 5.40
C ASP A 54 11.69 4.27 4.75
N VAL A 55 10.41 4.68 4.80
CA VAL A 55 9.28 3.88 4.32
C VAL A 55 8.37 4.72 3.44
N LEU A 56 7.98 4.17 2.29
CA LEU A 56 6.94 4.70 1.43
C LEU A 56 5.72 3.79 1.45
N ILE A 57 4.58 4.31 1.91
CA ILE A 57 3.28 3.64 1.79
C ILE A 57 2.56 4.21 0.59
N ASN A 58 2.58 3.46 -0.50
CA ASN A 58 1.99 3.81 -1.79
C ASN A 58 0.49 3.46 -1.77
N ASN A 59 -0.32 4.38 -1.19
CA ASN A 59 -1.72 4.15 -0.87
C ASN A 59 -2.70 4.81 -1.84
N ALA A 60 -2.44 6.04 -2.29
CA ALA A 60 -3.39 6.78 -3.11
C ALA A 60 -3.58 6.12 -4.47
N HIS A 61 -4.84 5.76 -4.77
CA HIS A 61 -5.21 5.24 -6.08
C HIS A 61 -5.61 6.39 -7.01
N GLN A 62 -4.87 6.54 -8.11
CA GLN A 62 -5.13 7.50 -9.18
C GLN A 62 -4.61 6.90 -10.48
N ASN A 63 -5.49 6.33 -11.30
CA ASN A 63 -5.10 5.63 -12.53
C ASN A 63 -3.97 4.62 -12.30
N PHE A 64 -2.90 4.67 -13.09
CA PHE A 64 -1.69 3.83 -12.98
C PHE A 64 -0.60 4.45 -12.09
N GLU A 65 -0.89 5.57 -11.41
CA GLU A 65 0.14 6.33 -10.69
C GLU A 65 0.81 5.55 -9.55
N GLN A 66 0.12 4.60 -8.94
CA GLN A 66 0.77 3.72 -7.97
C GLN A 66 1.89 2.88 -8.61
N THR A 67 1.71 2.42 -9.85
CA THR A 67 2.75 1.69 -10.58
C THR A 67 3.90 2.62 -10.96
N ASN A 68 3.61 3.85 -11.39
CA ASN A 68 4.61 4.86 -11.69
C ASN A 68 5.41 5.24 -10.43
N ILE A 69 4.75 5.45 -9.29
CA ILE A 69 5.41 5.75 -8.01
C ILE A 69 6.33 4.59 -7.59
N LEU A 70 5.91 3.34 -7.78
CA LEU A 70 6.73 2.17 -7.49
C LEU A 70 8.00 2.15 -8.36
N ASP A 71 7.90 2.50 -9.66
CA ASP A 71 9.06 2.62 -10.56
C ASP A 71 10.03 3.70 -10.10
N ILE A 72 9.51 4.89 -9.79
CA ILE A 72 10.32 6.01 -9.27
C ILE A 72 11.05 5.60 -7.99
N ALA A 73 10.34 5.02 -7.04
CA ALA A 73 10.91 4.57 -5.78
C ALA A 73 11.97 3.47 -5.98
N HIS A 74 11.75 2.54 -6.93
CA HIS A 74 12.73 1.53 -7.30
C HIS A 74 14.02 2.18 -7.81
N ARG A 75 13.93 3.08 -8.78
CA ARG A 75 15.10 3.77 -9.33
C ARG A 75 15.86 4.57 -8.27
N ALA A 76 15.14 5.16 -7.31
CA ALA A 76 15.75 5.94 -6.23
C ALA A 76 16.40 5.08 -5.13
N TRP A 77 15.85 3.91 -4.84
CA TRP A 77 16.21 3.12 -3.64
C TRP A 77 16.80 1.74 -3.91
N LYS A 78 16.99 1.34 -5.17
CA LYS A 78 17.40 -0.04 -5.51
C LYS A 78 18.62 -0.55 -4.72
N ASP A 79 19.56 0.32 -4.39
CA ASP A 79 20.81 -0.02 -3.70
C ASP A 79 20.77 0.24 -2.18
N ASP A 80 19.61 0.55 -1.59
CA ASP A 80 19.47 0.90 -0.18
C ASP A 80 18.66 -0.15 0.60
N ASP A 81 19.33 -0.96 1.38
CA ASP A 81 18.74 -2.04 2.18
C ASP A 81 17.95 -1.55 3.42
N THR A 82 18.02 -0.26 3.73
CA THR A 82 17.28 0.35 4.84
C THR A 82 15.86 0.76 4.47
N LYS A 83 15.49 0.69 3.19
CA LYS A 83 14.21 1.18 2.67
C LYS A 83 13.14 0.10 2.58
N HIS A 84 11.88 0.53 2.67
CA HIS A 84 10.74 -0.36 2.52
C HIS A 84 9.60 0.35 1.75
N ILE A 85 9.09 -0.29 0.70
CA ILE A 85 7.91 0.15 -0.04
C ILE A 85 6.75 -0.76 0.32
N ILE A 86 5.64 -0.17 0.79
CA ILE A 86 4.39 -0.87 1.04
C ILE A 86 3.35 -0.40 0.04
N ASN A 87 2.98 -1.28 -0.89
CA ASN A 87 1.95 -1.01 -1.87
C ASN A 87 0.58 -1.41 -1.33
N ILE A 88 -0.34 -0.46 -1.23
CA ILE A 88 -1.75 -0.74 -0.91
C ILE A 88 -2.49 -1.09 -2.20
N SER A 89 -2.60 -2.38 -2.45
CA SER A 89 -3.31 -2.95 -3.58
C SER A 89 -4.72 -3.39 -3.18
N SER A 90 -5.34 -4.22 -3.99
CA SER A 90 -6.71 -4.70 -3.77
C SER A 90 -6.85 -6.14 -4.26
N ARG A 91 -7.73 -6.90 -3.64
CA ARG A 91 -8.19 -8.18 -4.19
C ARG A 91 -8.80 -8.07 -5.59
N ALA A 92 -9.25 -6.88 -5.98
CA ALA A 92 -9.69 -6.62 -7.35
C ALA A 92 -8.60 -6.84 -8.41
N SER A 93 -7.31 -6.86 -8.02
CA SER A 93 -6.18 -7.23 -8.90
C SER A 93 -6.23 -8.69 -9.36
N GLN A 94 -6.92 -9.56 -8.63
CA GLN A 94 -7.04 -10.97 -8.94
C GLN A 94 -8.10 -11.20 -10.02
N PRO A 95 -7.89 -12.16 -10.94
CA PRO A 95 -8.88 -12.46 -11.98
C PRO A 95 -10.25 -12.80 -11.40
N ASN A 96 -11.31 -12.31 -12.06
CA ASN A 96 -12.71 -12.64 -11.74
C ASN A 96 -13.24 -12.16 -10.38
N ILE A 97 -12.50 -11.32 -9.65
CA ILE A 97 -12.93 -10.81 -8.33
C ILE A 97 -13.76 -9.52 -8.46
N SER A 98 -13.43 -8.65 -9.41
CA SER A 98 -14.06 -7.33 -9.55
C SER A 98 -14.70 -7.12 -10.91
N LYS A 99 -15.85 -6.44 -10.94
CA LYS A 99 -16.51 -5.96 -12.17
C LYS A 99 -15.93 -4.63 -12.67
N GLY A 100 -15.16 -3.94 -11.87
CA GLY A 100 -14.50 -2.67 -12.24
C GLY A 100 -13.24 -2.91 -13.06
N HIS A 101 -13.37 -3.18 -14.35
CA HIS A 101 -12.27 -3.63 -15.20
C HIS A 101 -11.05 -2.72 -15.18
N MET A 102 -11.23 -1.40 -15.28
CA MET A 102 -10.11 -0.45 -15.26
C MET A 102 -9.41 -0.45 -13.91
N TYR A 103 -10.16 -0.37 -12.81
CA TYR A 103 -9.60 -0.45 -11.46
C TYR A 103 -8.83 -1.75 -11.23
N ALA A 104 -9.42 -2.88 -11.65
CA ALA A 104 -8.77 -4.19 -11.55
C ALA A 104 -7.45 -4.22 -12.33
N SER A 105 -7.44 -3.69 -13.56
CA SER A 105 -6.23 -3.63 -14.40
C SER A 105 -5.14 -2.75 -13.77
N GLN A 106 -5.49 -1.62 -13.18
CA GLN A 106 -4.54 -0.74 -12.49
C GLN A 106 -3.92 -1.42 -11.28
N LYS A 107 -4.71 -2.13 -10.48
CA LYS A 107 -4.20 -2.90 -9.33
C LYS A 107 -3.40 -4.13 -9.75
N ALA A 108 -3.79 -4.80 -10.84
CA ALA A 108 -3.03 -5.91 -11.40
C ALA A 108 -1.65 -5.45 -11.93
N SER A 109 -1.60 -4.28 -12.56
CA SER A 109 -0.33 -3.67 -13.01
C SER A 109 0.63 -3.43 -11.82
N LEU A 110 0.13 -2.86 -10.73
CA LEU A 110 0.92 -2.65 -9.51
C LEU A 110 1.44 -3.97 -8.94
N ASN A 111 0.58 -5.00 -8.82
CA ASN A 111 0.99 -6.32 -8.32
C ASN A 111 2.02 -6.98 -9.23
N HIS A 112 1.79 -6.94 -10.55
CA HIS A 112 2.73 -7.52 -11.52
C HIS A 112 4.12 -6.87 -11.42
N MET A 113 4.18 -5.55 -11.37
CA MET A 113 5.44 -4.83 -11.21
C MET A 113 6.10 -5.15 -9.87
N SER A 114 5.34 -5.16 -8.76
CA SER A 114 5.87 -5.53 -7.45
C SER A 114 6.51 -6.91 -7.44
N ASN A 115 5.84 -7.90 -8.06
CA ASN A 115 6.34 -9.26 -8.15
C ASN A 115 7.60 -9.33 -9.02
N ASN A 116 7.64 -8.64 -10.16
CA ASN A 116 8.84 -8.56 -10.99
C ASN A 116 10.02 -7.96 -10.22
N LEU A 117 9.83 -6.86 -9.51
CA LEU A 117 10.89 -6.25 -8.71
C LEU A 117 11.32 -7.15 -7.54
N THR A 118 10.40 -7.91 -6.97
CA THR A 118 10.72 -8.81 -5.85
C THR A 118 11.56 -10.01 -6.29
N TYR A 119 11.25 -10.63 -7.42
CA TYR A 119 11.83 -11.91 -7.81
C TYR A 119 12.84 -11.84 -8.95
N ASN A 120 12.85 -10.76 -9.73
CA ASN A 120 13.66 -10.64 -10.95
C ASN A 120 14.58 -9.41 -10.96
N SER A 121 14.73 -8.69 -9.83
CA SER A 121 15.63 -7.55 -9.73
C SER A 121 16.69 -7.76 -8.65
N ASP A 122 17.79 -7.02 -8.75
CA ASP A 122 18.91 -7.00 -7.80
C ASP A 122 18.73 -5.95 -6.68
N ARG A 123 17.47 -5.53 -6.43
CA ARG A 123 17.14 -4.55 -5.40
C ARG A 123 17.60 -4.99 -4.00
N LYS A 124 17.95 -4.01 -3.15
CA LYS A 124 18.30 -4.25 -1.75
C LYS A 124 17.18 -3.90 -0.77
N TYR A 125 16.28 -2.96 -1.14
CA TYR A 125 15.15 -2.55 -0.30
C TYR A 125 14.04 -3.60 -0.24
N LYS A 126 13.14 -3.49 0.74
CA LYS A 126 11.98 -4.39 0.89
C LYS A 126 10.77 -3.89 0.12
N ILE A 127 9.99 -4.81 -0.43
CA ILE A 127 8.65 -4.55 -0.99
C ILE A 127 7.62 -5.41 -0.25
N THR A 128 6.50 -4.81 0.12
CA THR A 128 5.30 -5.53 0.57
C THR A 128 4.10 -5.05 -0.22
N THR A 129 3.38 -5.96 -0.86
CA THR A 129 2.13 -5.66 -1.56
C THR A 129 0.96 -6.22 -0.74
N MET A 130 0.07 -5.34 -0.31
CA MET A 130 -1.10 -5.68 0.49
C MET A 130 -2.36 -5.68 -0.39
N ASN A 131 -2.88 -6.85 -0.70
CA ASN A 131 -4.14 -7.01 -1.43
C ASN A 131 -5.30 -6.93 -0.43
N LEU A 132 -5.89 -5.76 -0.29
CA LEU A 132 -6.98 -5.52 0.64
C LEU A 132 -8.33 -5.93 0.04
N GLY A 133 -9.15 -6.62 0.84
CA GLY A 133 -10.55 -6.81 0.59
C GLY A 133 -11.35 -5.52 0.74
N LEU A 134 -12.67 -5.65 0.86
CA LEU A 134 -13.56 -4.52 1.06
C LEU A 134 -13.23 -3.79 2.38
N LEU A 135 -13.21 -2.46 2.35
CA LEU A 135 -12.87 -1.60 3.48
C LEU A 135 -14.12 -0.81 3.92
N GLU A 136 -14.38 -0.77 5.24
CA GLU A 136 -15.43 0.07 5.87
C GLU A 136 -16.73 0.15 5.06
N HIS A 137 -17.42 -0.99 4.96
CA HIS A 137 -18.63 -1.12 4.17
C HIS A 137 -19.71 -1.85 4.99
N ASP A 138 -20.99 -1.72 4.61
CA ASP A 138 -22.13 -2.43 5.22
C ASP A 138 -22.05 -3.96 5.02
N LEU A 139 -21.28 -4.41 4.03
CA LEU A 139 -20.92 -5.83 3.87
C LEU A 139 -19.75 -6.19 4.79
N PRO A 140 -19.48 -7.49 5.03
CA PRO A 140 -18.28 -7.91 5.74
C PRO A 140 -17.03 -7.28 5.16
N SER A 141 -16.39 -6.41 5.91
CA SER A 141 -15.31 -5.53 5.46
C SER A 141 -14.21 -5.41 6.51
N LEU A 142 -13.02 -4.98 6.08
CA LEU A 142 -11.91 -4.69 6.98
C LEU A 142 -12.06 -3.29 7.55
N PRO A 143 -11.99 -3.10 8.87
CA PRO A 143 -11.84 -1.78 9.47
C PRO A 143 -10.53 -1.13 9.04
N TYR A 144 -10.52 0.17 8.77
CA TYR A 144 -9.28 0.92 8.50
C TYR A 144 -8.28 0.78 9.64
N ASP A 145 -8.77 0.81 10.86
CA ASP A 145 -7.97 0.70 12.08
C ASP A 145 -7.21 -0.63 12.18
N PHE A 146 -7.85 -1.73 11.75
CA PHE A 146 -7.22 -3.05 11.66
C PHE A 146 -6.05 -3.05 10.66
N VAL A 147 -6.23 -2.46 9.48
CA VAL A 147 -5.16 -2.37 8.48
C VAL A 147 -3.99 -1.54 9.00
N GLY A 148 -4.28 -0.41 9.66
CA GLY A 148 -3.26 0.42 10.30
C GLY A 148 -2.50 -0.33 11.40
N GLN A 149 -3.21 -1.08 12.25
CA GLN A 149 -2.62 -1.91 13.30
C GLN A 149 -1.71 -2.98 12.68
N TRP A 150 -2.18 -3.69 11.65
CA TRP A 150 -1.40 -4.74 10.99
C TRP A 150 -0.08 -4.20 10.39
N ILE A 151 -0.12 -3.04 9.74
CA ILE A 151 1.09 -2.37 9.22
C ILE A 151 2.04 -1.99 10.37
N SER A 152 1.52 -1.47 11.48
CA SER A 152 2.30 -1.15 12.66
C SER A 152 3.00 -2.39 13.23
N ASP A 153 2.27 -3.49 13.37
CA ASP A 153 2.79 -4.75 13.89
C ASP A 153 3.86 -5.35 12.97
N MET A 154 3.71 -5.19 11.67
CA MET A 154 4.72 -5.62 10.69
C MET A 154 6.08 -4.95 10.96
N PHE A 155 6.13 -3.68 11.32
CA PHE A 155 7.39 -3.02 11.67
C PHE A 155 7.97 -3.50 13.00
N ASN A 156 7.13 -3.84 13.96
CA ASN A 156 7.57 -4.30 15.27
C ASN A 156 8.12 -5.73 15.25
N PHE A 157 7.44 -6.64 14.57
CA PHE A 157 7.73 -8.08 14.65
C PHE A 157 8.54 -8.62 13.47
N TYR A 158 8.47 -7.96 12.30
CA TYR A 158 9.04 -8.50 11.06
C TYR A 158 10.15 -7.62 10.48
N SER A 159 10.88 -6.89 11.30
CA SER A 159 11.93 -5.96 10.83
C SER A 159 13.02 -6.65 9.98
N LYS A 160 13.30 -7.94 10.25
CA LYS A 160 14.31 -8.75 9.53
C LYS A 160 13.73 -9.63 8.43
N ILE A 161 12.40 -9.65 8.28
CA ILE A 161 11.69 -10.51 7.32
C ILE A 161 11.12 -9.62 6.23
N GLU A 162 11.07 -10.10 5.02
CA GLU A 162 10.28 -9.52 3.96
C GLU A 162 9.00 -10.34 3.78
N ILE A 163 7.86 -9.66 3.68
CA ILE A 163 6.58 -10.25 3.30
C ILE A 163 6.24 -9.66 1.93
N PRO A 164 6.58 -10.34 0.82
CA PRO A 164 6.43 -9.76 -0.51
C PRO A 164 4.98 -9.46 -0.87
N GLU A 165 4.08 -10.36 -0.49
CA GLU A 165 2.65 -10.21 -0.77
C GLU A 165 1.81 -10.77 0.36
N ILE A 166 0.71 -10.07 0.69
CA ILE A 166 -0.30 -10.53 1.65
C ILE A 166 -1.68 -10.14 1.18
N THR A 167 -2.66 -11.01 1.41
CA THR A 167 -4.08 -10.73 1.19
C THR A 167 -4.79 -10.66 2.54
N LEU A 168 -5.42 -9.53 2.81
CA LEU A 168 -6.27 -9.32 3.98
C LEU A 168 -7.71 -9.10 3.54
N GLN A 169 -8.63 -9.86 4.13
CA GLN A 169 -10.06 -9.72 3.88
C GLN A 169 -10.87 -10.07 5.12
N ALA A 170 -12.05 -9.50 5.27
CA ALA A 170 -12.98 -9.94 6.28
C ALA A 170 -13.41 -11.39 6.00
N PHE A 171 -13.52 -12.18 7.06
CA PHE A 171 -14.13 -13.50 6.94
C PHE A 171 -15.61 -13.33 6.59
N ALA A 172 -16.04 -13.95 5.51
CA ALA A 172 -17.43 -13.95 5.09
C ALA A 172 -17.79 -15.23 4.34
N ASN A 173 -18.91 -15.83 4.70
CA ASN A 173 -19.49 -16.89 3.91
C ASN A 173 -20.07 -16.30 2.61
N TYR A 174 -19.84 -16.96 1.48
CA TYR A 174 -20.36 -16.50 0.18
C TYR A 174 -21.88 -16.30 0.20
N ARG A 175 -22.63 -17.17 0.85
CA ARG A 175 -24.11 -17.09 0.97
C ARG A 175 -24.53 -15.82 1.70
N ASP A 176 -23.87 -15.51 2.81
CA ASP A 176 -24.19 -14.31 3.62
C ASP A 176 -23.93 -13.04 2.85
N VAL A 177 -22.84 -13.01 2.08
CA VAL A 177 -22.52 -11.86 1.20
C VAL A 177 -23.54 -11.68 0.09
N GLN A 178 -24.03 -12.76 -0.52
CA GLN A 178 -25.06 -12.69 -1.55
C GLN A 178 -26.39 -12.18 -0.98
N GLN A 179 -26.86 -12.74 0.15
CA GLN A 179 -28.09 -12.29 0.82
C GLN A 179 -28.04 -10.81 1.23
N GLN A 180 -26.89 -10.33 1.70
CA GLN A 180 -26.72 -8.91 2.03
C GLN A 180 -26.73 -8.02 0.79
N LYS A 181 -26.12 -8.45 -0.32
CA LYS A 181 -26.19 -7.71 -1.60
C LYS A 181 -27.61 -7.59 -2.13
N GLU A 182 -28.40 -8.67 -2.03
CA GLU A 182 -29.80 -8.66 -2.45
C GLU A 182 -30.64 -7.68 -1.62
N LYS A 183 -30.39 -7.58 -0.30
CA LYS A 183 -31.06 -6.61 0.59
C LYS A 183 -30.69 -5.16 0.29
N LEU A 184 -29.46 -4.90 -0.16
CA LEU A 184 -29.00 -3.54 -0.51
C LEU A 184 -29.47 -3.07 -1.88
N CYS A 185 -29.97 -3.98 -2.71
CA CYS A 185 -30.53 -3.69 -4.04
C CYS A 185 -32.06 -3.52 -4.04
N GLN A 186 -32.72 -3.69 -2.90
CA GLN A 186 -34.15 -3.42 -2.67
C GLN A 186 -34.35 -2.04 -2.05
#